data_9eb29bb763a9e1a37a18516a28abced1
#
_entry.id   9eb29bb763a9e1a37a18516a28abced1
#
_cell.length_a   1.000
_cell.length_b   1.000
_cell.length_c   1.000
_cell.angle_alpha   90.00
_cell.angle_beta   90.00
_cell.angle_gamma   90.00
#
_symmetry.space_group_name_H-M   'P 1'
#
loop_
_entity.id
_entity.type
_entity.pdbx_description
1 polymer ?
#
loop_
_entity_poly.entity_id
_entity_poly.type
_entity_poly.pdbx_seq_one_letter_code
_entity_poly.pdbx_strand_id
1 'polypeptide(L)'
;MKLTSPKQRQGDYYETLAKGYLEAQGLTFFDKNWHYKNLGELDLVMLEPTQKPPCLVIVEVRQRKASQFGTSLDSITPAKQRKIIKTTAAFLQAHPQFDTFDIRFDVVSYEGAVIAGKAVTPMPTWIKDAFSVN
;
A
#
# COMPACT_ATOMS: atom_id res chain seq x y z
N MET A 1 -18.72 11.73 16.32
CA MET A 1 -18.54 11.13 14.99
C MET A 1 -17.62 12.01 14.16
N LYS A 2 -16.53 11.44 13.68
CA LYS A 2 -15.62 12.18 12.81
C LYS A 2 -16.15 12.14 11.37
N LEU A 3 -16.27 13.31 10.77
CA LEU A 3 -16.61 13.42 9.36
C LEU A 3 -15.31 13.25 8.55
N THR A 4 -15.30 12.30 7.62
CA THR A 4 -14.16 12.13 6.73
C THR A 4 -14.22 13.13 5.58
N SER A 5 -13.06 13.65 5.17
CA SER A 5 -12.98 14.51 3.99
C SER A 5 -13.22 13.70 2.70
N PRO A 6 -13.60 14.34 1.59
CA PRO A 6 -13.70 13.65 0.30
C PRO A 6 -12.39 12.95 -0.10
N LYS A 7 -11.26 13.55 0.20
CA LYS A 7 -9.95 12.96 -0.09
C LYS A 7 -9.69 11.69 0.72
N GLN A 8 -10.07 11.68 2.00
CA GLN A 8 -9.96 10.50 2.85
C GLN A 8 -10.85 9.37 2.36
N ARG A 9 -12.09 9.66 1.98
CA ARG A 9 -13.01 8.67 1.44
C ARG A 9 -12.48 8.06 0.14
N GLN A 10 -11.85 8.86 -0.72
CA GLN A 10 -11.25 8.37 -1.96
C GLN A 10 -10.07 7.45 -1.66
N GLY A 11 -9.20 7.81 -0.71
CA GLY A 11 -8.10 6.98 -0.26
C GLY A 11 -8.59 5.65 0.29
N ASP A 12 -9.59 5.69 1.18
CA ASP A 12 -10.20 4.47 1.75
C ASP A 12 -10.78 3.57 0.68
N TYR A 13 -11.40 4.15 -0.35
CA TYR A 13 -11.95 3.40 -1.48
C TYR A 13 -10.87 2.61 -2.20
N TYR A 14 -9.76 3.26 -2.56
CA TYR A 14 -8.68 2.59 -3.28
C TYR A 14 -7.93 1.59 -2.41
N GLU A 15 -7.76 1.87 -1.12
CA GLU A 15 -7.18 0.91 -0.19
C GLU A 15 -8.05 -0.34 -0.05
N THR A 16 -9.38 -0.17 -0.01
CA THR A 16 -10.31 -1.30 0.03
C THR A 16 -10.25 -2.13 -1.25
N LEU A 17 -10.18 -1.47 -2.41
CA LEU A 17 -10.01 -2.16 -3.68
C LEU A 17 -8.70 -2.93 -3.73
N ALA A 18 -7.60 -2.31 -3.31
CA ALA A 18 -6.29 -2.93 -3.32
C ALA A 18 -6.25 -4.15 -2.39
N LYS A 19 -6.83 -4.04 -1.20
CA LYS A 19 -6.95 -5.16 -0.26
C LYS A 19 -7.65 -6.35 -0.92
N GLY A 20 -8.82 -6.12 -1.51
CA GLY A 20 -9.59 -7.18 -2.17
C GLY A 20 -8.85 -7.80 -3.34
N TYR A 21 -8.19 -6.97 -4.14
CA TYR A 21 -7.38 -7.45 -5.25
C TYR A 21 -6.24 -8.36 -4.77
N LEU A 22 -5.50 -7.93 -3.76
CA LEU A 22 -4.37 -8.69 -3.22
C LEU A 22 -4.82 -9.98 -2.55
N GLU A 23 -5.96 -9.95 -1.85
CA GLU A 23 -6.54 -11.17 -1.27
C GLU A 23 -6.89 -12.18 -2.36
N ALA A 24 -7.44 -11.72 -3.49
CA ALA A 24 -7.72 -12.58 -4.63
C ALA A 24 -6.45 -13.18 -5.24
N GLN A 25 -5.31 -12.52 -5.06
CA GLN A 25 -4.01 -13.00 -5.53
C GLN A 25 -3.30 -13.90 -4.51
N GLY A 26 -3.92 -14.18 -3.36
CA GLY A 26 -3.40 -15.11 -2.38
C GLY A 26 -2.72 -14.49 -1.17
N LEU A 27 -2.70 -13.17 -1.05
CA LEU A 27 -2.17 -12.51 0.13
C LEU A 27 -3.23 -12.48 1.24
N THR A 28 -2.78 -12.44 2.49
CA THR A 28 -3.66 -12.35 3.65
C THR A 28 -3.57 -10.94 4.22
N PHE A 29 -4.72 -10.34 4.52
CA PHE A 29 -4.78 -9.02 5.13
C PHE A 29 -4.37 -9.09 6.60
N PHE A 30 -3.54 -8.12 7.03
CA PHE A 30 -3.19 -7.96 8.44
C PHE A 30 -3.72 -6.66 9.01
N ASP A 31 -3.39 -5.51 8.40
CA ASP A 31 -3.80 -4.20 8.92
C ASP A 31 -3.79 -3.16 7.80
N LYS A 32 -4.46 -2.04 8.04
CA LYS A 32 -4.47 -0.90 7.13
C LYS A 32 -4.36 0.39 7.91
N ASN A 33 -3.82 1.42 7.27
CA ASN A 33 -3.69 2.78 7.83
C ASN A 33 -3.00 2.78 9.19
N TRP A 34 -1.98 1.93 9.34
CA TRP A 34 -1.19 1.91 10.55
C TRP A 34 -0.23 3.10 10.56
N HIS A 35 -0.25 3.87 11.61
CA HIS A 35 0.67 4.99 11.73
C HIS A 35 1.27 5.06 13.13
N TYR A 36 2.42 5.69 13.21
CA TYR A 36 3.19 5.81 14.44
C TYR A 36 3.56 7.27 14.64
N LYS A 37 2.87 7.94 15.57
CA LYS A 37 3.12 9.34 15.93
C LYS A 37 3.20 10.21 14.67
N ASN A 38 4.30 11.00 14.54
CA ASN A 38 4.53 11.86 13.38
C ASN A 38 5.46 11.23 12.35
N LEU A 39 5.79 9.93 12.50
CA LEU A 39 6.77 9.26 11.64
C LEU A 39 6.23 8.99 10.24
N GLY A 40 5.01 8.50 10.15
CA GLY A 40 4.40 8.16 8.87
C GLY A 40 3.30 7.14 9.01
N GLU A 41 2.79 6.71 7.86
CA GLU A 41 1.66 5.78 7.76
C GLU A 41 1.97 4.67 6.78
N LEU A 42 1.47 3.47 7.06
CA LEU A 42 1.48 2.33 6.14
C LEU A 42 0.05 2.13 5.65
N ASP A 43 -0.15 2.19 4.34
CA ASP A 43 -1.49 2.09 3.74
C ASP A 43 -2.10 0.72 3.98
N LEU A 44 -1.38 -0.34 3.60
CA LEU A 44 -1.79 -1.73 3.80
C LEU A 44 -0.62 -2.57 4.27
N VAL A 45 -0.90 -3.50 5.17
CA VAL A 45 0.04 -4.53 5.59
C VAL A 45 -0.58 -5.88 5.26
N MET A 46 0.05 -6.63 4.38
CA MET A 46 -0.41 -7.92 3.92
C MET A 46 0.63 -8.99 4.26
N LEU A 47 0.22 -10.25 4.19
CA LEU A 47 1.10 -11.39 4.42
C LEU A 47 1.08 -12.32 3.22
N GLU A 48 2.24 -12.83 2.86
CA GLU A 48 2.36 -13.89 1.86
C GLU A 48 2.86 -15.14 2.59
N PRO A 49 1.93 -15.97 3.14
CA PRO A 49 2.29 -17.03 4.08
C PRO A 49 2.89 -18.27 3.42
N THR A 50 2.74 -18.41 2.10
CA THR A 50 3.22 -19.59 1.37
C THR A 50 4.70 -19.56 1.09
N GLN A 51 5.34 -18.40 1.21
CA GLN A 51 6.81 -18.29 1.06
C GLN A 51 7.50 -18.82 2.33
N LYS A 52 8.76 -19.25 2.16
CA LYS A 52 9.59 -19.72 3.28
C LYS A 52 10.93 -19.00 3.27
N PRO A 53 11.19 -18.08 4.22
CA PRO A 53 10.26 -17.67 5.29
C PRO A 53 9.06 -16.88 4.75
N PRO A 54 7.98 -16.79 5.54
CA PRO A 54 6.82 -16.00 5.12
C PRO A 54 7.23 -14.55 4.91
N CYS A 55 6.48 -13.83 4.07
CA CYS A 55 6.81 -12.45 3.74
C CYS A 55 5.75 -11.49 4.28
N LEU A 56 6.21 -10.45 4.97
CA LEU A 56 5.39 -9.30 5.33
C LEU A 56 5.46 -8.31 4.18
N VAL A 57 4.32 -8.01 3.58
CA VAL A 57 4.24 -7.17 2.39
C VAL A 57 3.66 -5.81 2.79
N ILE A 58 4.48 -4.78 2.72
CA ILE A 58 4.08 -3.40 2.99
C ILE A 58 3.65 -2.81 1.64
N VAL A 59 2.39 -2.42 1.55
CA VAL A 59 1.79 -2.01 0.27
C VAL A 59 1.45 -0.53 0.32
N GLU A 60 1.99 0.22 -0.62
CA GLU A 60 1.63 1.61 -0.86
C GLU A 60 0.57 1.64 -1.95
N VAL A 61 -0.57 2.27 -1.66
CA VAL A 61 -1.68 2.36 -2.61
C VAL A 61 -1.67 3.75 -3.23
N ARG A 62 -1.68 3.80 -4.56
CA ARG A 62 -1.64 5.05 -5.32
C ARG A 62 -2.78 5.13 -6.30
N GLN A 63 -3.35 6.31 -6.42
CA GLN A 63 -4.25 6.65 -7.51
C GLN A 63 -3.58 7.75 -8.33
N ARG A 64 -3.47 7.55 -9.64
CA ARG A 64 -2.84 8.49 -10.56
C ARG A 64 -3.84 8.97 -11.59
N LYS A 65 -3.79 10.26 -11.86
CA LYS A 65 -4.58 10.84 -12.96
C LYS A 65 -3.90 10.52 -14.30
N ALA A 66 -4.72 10.32 -15.33
CA ALA A 66 -4.21 10.00 -16.67
C ALA A 66 -3.25 11.05 -17.24
N SER A 67 -3.34 12.29 -16.75
CA SER A 67 -2.49 13.39 -17.21
C SER A 67 -1.11 13.44 -16.52
N GLN A 68 -0.84 12.59 -15.55
CA GLN A 68 0.45 12.59 -14.85
C GLN A 68 1.50 11.83 -15.67
N PHE A 69 2.71 12.43 -15.72
CA PHE A 69 3.85 11.81 -16.39
C PHE A 69 4.53 10.80 -15.48
N GLY A 70 5.24 9.84 -16.09
CA GLY A 70 6.02 8.85 -15.39
C GLY A 70 5.22 7.59 -15.09
N THR A 71 5.86 6.66 -14.40
CA THR A 71 5.26 5.40 -13.96
C THR A 71 4.68 5.52 -12.56
N SER A 72 3.91 4.51 -12.14
CA SER A 72 3.40 4.42 -10.77
C SER A 72 4.53 4.45 -9.74
N LEU A 73 5.69 3.90 -10.09
CA LEU A 73 6.87 3.87 -9.24
C LEU A 73 7.43 5.28 -9.03
N ASP A 74 7.36 6.13 -10.06
CA ASP A 74 7.89 7.51 -9.98
C ASP A 74 7.15 8.36 -8.96
N SER A 75 5.93 7.97 -8.57
CA SER A 75 5.16 8.68 -7.54
C SER A 75 5.69 8.42 -6.13
N ILE A 76 6.56 7.43 -5.96
CA ILE A 76 7.17 7.09 -4.66
C ILE A 76 8.60 7.61 -4.66
N THR A 77 8.77 8.85 -4.23
CA THR A 77 10.09 9.51 -4.19
C THR A 77 11.03 8.81 -3.20
N PRO A 78 12.36 8.98 -3.36
CA PRO A 78 13.30 8.44 -2.36
C PRO A 78 12.99 8.89 -0.93
N ALA A 79 12.53 10.12 -0.74
CA ALA A 79 12.14 10.62 0.58
C ALA A 79 10.94 9.84 1.14
N LYS A 80 9.94 9.56 0.31
CA LYS A 80 8.79 8.73 0.70
C LYS A 80 9.19 7.30 1.02
N GLN A 81 10.07 6.72 0.20
CA GLN A 81 10.58 5.38 0.45
C GLN A 81 11.25 5.30 1.82
N ARG A 82 12.12 6.26 2.14
CA ARG A 82 12.78 6.30 3.45
C ARG A 82 11.77 6.42 4.59
N LYS A 83 10.73 7.22 4.41
CA LYS A 83 9.68 7.39 5.42
C LYS A 83 8.90 6.09 5.63
N ILE A 84 8.55 5.39 4.57
CA ILE A 84 7.87 4.09 4.64
C ILE A 84 8.76 3.08 5.35
N ILE A 85 10.04 3.03 5.03
CA ILE A 85 11.00 2.11 5.64
C ILE A 85 11.11 2.37 7.15
N LYS A 86 11.22 3.64 7.57
CA LYS A 86 11.28 4.00 8.99
C LYS A 86 10.01 3.64 9.72
N THR A 87 8.85 3.90 9.10
CA THR A 87 7.55 3.53 9.68
C THR A 87 7.43 2.02 9.83
N THR A 88 7.92 1.27 8.84
CA THR A 88 7.95 -0.20 8.89
C THR A 88 8.82 -0.70 10.04
N ALA A 89 9.97 -0.07 10.29
CA ALA A 89 10.81 -0.44 11.43
C ALA A 89 10.05 -0.28 12.76
N ALA A 90 9.30 0.81 12.91
CA ALA A 90 8.46 1.02 14.09
C ALA A 90 7.34 -0.02 14.18
N PHE A 91 6.75 -0.38 13.03
CA PHE A 91 5.72 -1.43 12.97
C PHE A 91 6.27 -2.77 13.46
N LEU A 92 7.46 -3.14 13.02
CA LEU A 92 8.10 -4.40 13.42
C LEU A 92 8.42 -4.43 14.91
N GLN A 93 8.81 -3.30 15.49
CA GLN A 93 9.03 -3.22 16.95
C GLN A 93 7.73 -3.45 17.71
N ALA A 94 6.62 -2.97 17.17
CA ALA A 94 5.30 -3.14 17.79
C ALA A 94 4.71 -4.54 17.54
N HIS A 95 5.27 -5.31 16.60
CA HIS A 95 4.74 -6.59 16.16
C HIS A 95 5.85 -7.65 16.10
N PRO A 96 6.41 -8.07 17.27
CA PRO A 96 7.53 -9.01 17.28
C PRO A 96 7.22 -10.37 16.67
N GLN A 97 5.94 -10.71 16.45
CA GLN A 97 5.55 -11.94 15.77
C GLN A 97 6.08 -12.00 14.33
N PHE A 98 6.49 -10.89 13.75
CA PHE A 98 7.02 -10.83 12.38
C PHE A 98 8.55 -10.78 12.32
N ASP A 99 9.25 -10.98 13.43
CA ASP A 99 10.72 -10.85 13.50
C ASP A 99 11.46 -11.77 12.52
N THR A 100 10.86 -12.92 12.20
CA THR A 100 11.48 -13.91 11.31
C THR A 100 10.97 -13.82 9.88
N PHE A 101 10.08 -12.89 9.59
CA PHE A 101 9.50 -12.71 8.25
C PHE A 101 10.45 -11.92 7.36
N ASP A 102 10.45 -12.26 6.07
CA ASP A 102 11.01 -11.36 5.06
C ASP A 102 10.10 -10.15 4.91
N ILE A 103 10.67 -9.03 4.49
CA ILE A 103 9.95 -7.78 4.29
C ILE A 103 10.03 -7.39 2.82
N ARG A 104 8.89 -7.07 2.23
CA ARG A 104 8.83 -6.63 0.84
C ARG A 104 7.98 -5.37 0.75
N PHE A 105 8.38 -4.42 -0.10
CA PHE A 105 7.63 -3.19 -0.34
C PHE A 105 7.02 -3.23 -1.73
N ASP A 106 5.69 -3.23 -1.79
CA ASP A 106 4.95 -3.29 -3.03
C ASP A 106 4.17 -2.00 -3.26
N VAL A 107 3.84 -1.73 -4.51
CA VAL A 107 2.97 -0.61 -4.89
C VAL A 107 1.78 -1.16 -5.67
N VAL A 108 0.57 -0.75 -5.30
CA VAL A 108 -0.63 -0.99 -6.08
C VAL A 108 -1.14 0.36 -6.57
N SER A 109 -1.19 0.54 -7.86
CA SER A 109 -1.55 1.80 -8.49
C SER A 109 -2.80 1.66 -9.34
N TYR A 110 -3.70 2.61 -9.19
CA TYR A 110 -4.90 2.74 -10.02
C TYR A 110 -4.74 3.96 -10.91
N GLU A 111 -4.84 3.78 -12.22
CA GLU A 111 -4.67 4.85 -13.18
C GLU A 111 -6.00 5.20 -13.85
N GLY A 112 -6.11 6.47 -14.24
CA GLY A 112 -7.25 6.97 -14.99
C GLY A 112 -8.23 7.77 -14.16
N ALA A 113 -9.01 8.57 -14.86
CA ALA A 113 -10.07 9.36 -14.26
C ALA A 113 -11.32 8.50 -14.12
N VAL A 114 -12.09 8.77 -13.06
CA VAL A 114 -13.46 8.28 -12.98
C VAL A 114 -14.21 8.99 -14.11
N ILE A 115 -14.63 8.24 -15.13
CA ILE A 115 -15.45 8.80 -16.20
C ILE A 115 -16.85 9.02 -15.61
N ALA A 116 -17.28 10.28 -15.57
CA ALA A 116 -18.57 10.67 -15.02
C ALA A 116 -19.69 9.81 -15.63
N GLY A 117 -20.50 9.18 -14.78
CA GLY A 117 -21.67 8.42 -15.16
C GLY A 117 -21.45 6.97 -15.55
N LYS A 118 -20.22 6.45 -15.45
CA LYS A 118 -19.96 5.02 -15.68
C LYS A 118 -19.28 4.40 -14.48
N ALA A 119 -19.92 3.36 -13.95
CA ALA A 119 -19.29 2.53 -12.92
C ALA A 119 -18.26 1.63 -13.60
N VAL A 120 -17.03 2.11 -13.70
CA VAL A 120 -15.91 1.31 -14.18
C VAL A 120 -15.10 0.87 -12.97
N THR A 121 -14.94 -0.44 -12.78
CA THR A 121 -14.04 -0.95 -11.76
C THR A 121 -12.62 -0.67 -12.22
N PRO A 122 -11.84 0.15 -11.47
CA PRO A 122 -10.46 0.42 -11.85
C PRO A 122 -9.62 -0.85 -11.84
N MET A 123 -8.75 -0.98 -12.85
CA MET A 123 -7.79 -2.08 -12.89
C MET A 123 -6.49 -1.64 -12.24
N PRO A 124 -5.98 -2.41 -11.27
CA PRO A 124 -4.73 -2.04 -10.61
C PRO A 124 -3.52 -2.48 -11.42
N THR A 125 -2.43 -1.74 -11.22
CA THR A 125 -1.09 -2.21 -11.56
C THR A 125 -0.39 -2.55 -10.25
N TRP A 126 0.06 -3.79 -10.12
CA TRP A 126 0.74 -4.27 -8.92
C TRP A 126 2.24 -4.41 -9.22
N ILE A 127 3.05 -3.63 -8.54
CA ILE A 127 4.51 -3.67 -8.66
C ILE A 127 5.04 -4.34 -7.40
N LYS A 128 5.50 -5.57 -7.55
CA LYS A 128 6.11 -6.32 -6.45
C LYS A 128 7.55 -5.86 -6.26
N ASP A 129 7.97 -5.77 -4.99
CA ASP A 129 9.34 -5.43 -4.62
C ASP A 129 9.78 -4.13 -5.31
N ALA A 130 8.95 -3.11 -5.15
CA ALA A 130 9.11 -1.84 -5.86
C ALA A 130 10.35 -1.06 -5.40
N PHE A 131 10.77 -1.24 -4.15
CA PHE A 131 11.99 -0.66 -3.61
C PHE A 131 12.47 -1.49 -2.41
N SER A 132 13.68 -1.26 -1.98
CA SER A 132 14.31 -2.04 -0.90
C SER A 132 15.02 -1.14 0.11
N VAL A 133 15.48 -1.76 1.20
CA VAL A 133 16.10 -1.07 2.36
C VAL A 133 17.58 -0.77 2.11
N ASN A 134 18.01 -0.51 0.93
CA ASN A 134 19.43 -0.23 0.66
C ASN A 134 19.73 1.27 0.75
#